data_ccc1b0f6e9715b5863db5d61396c0954
#
_entry.id   ccc1b0f6e9715b5863db5d61396c0954
#
_cell.length_a   1.000
_cell.length_b   1.000
_cell.length_c   1.000
_cell.angle_alpha   90.00
_cell.angle_beta   90.00
_cell.angle_gamma   90.00
#
_symmetry.space_group_name_H-M   'P 1'
#
loop_
_entity.id
_entity.type
_entity.pdbx_description
1 polymer ?
#
loop_
_entity_poly.entity_id
_entity_poly.type
_entity_poly.pdbx_seq_one_letter_code
_entity_poly.pdbx_strand_id
1 'polypeptide(L)'
;MSTGAQALLRTLVDGGVRTVFTNPGTSEMHFVQALDGAPEMRAVLALFEGVATGAADGYARMAGTPGATLLHLGSGLGNGVANLHNARKGKSPIVNIVGDHATYHTQYDAQLQSDIETVARNVSPGFVRTSASTAQLGQDAAEAIAAAQGPPGQVATLILPADVSWSEGGSAAKVPERAAPPRASEETVQRLAGLIRGGKPGDTALLLGGRALRRDTLMLAGRVSTAAGTRLLAEVFPARIERGAGLPPVERLAYLAELASVQLRGIKHLILVDSKSPVSFFAYPGKASDLVPDGCEVHTLAAPDEDVLGSLDALVEALGAANAQPLLQEASRPKPPTGPLTAEKVCQAVAAAMPENAIVSDEAQTSGLTFASVSAGVPAHDVLTLTGGAIGQGLPVAVGAAVACPDRPVIALEADGSAMYTLQALWTMAREGLDVTVVLFNNRSYGILNIELQRTGAGEAGPVAKSQLDLSTPQMDFVQLALGLGVPARRVATGEDLTDALEHALAEPGPHLIETVVPSTVTGARLKVMPYALNALAKLPLPVARAIKGKLAP
;
A
#
# COMPACT_ATOMS: atom_id res chain seq x y z
N MET A 1 -41.39 7.61 5.21
CA MET A 1 -40.17 8.43 5.41
C MET A 1 -38.97 7.49 5.42
N SER A 2 -37.83 7.90 4.89
CA SER A 2 -36.64 7.04 4.88
C SER A 2 -36.04 6.94 6.26
N THR A 3 -35.47 5.78 6.61
CA THR A 3 -34.68 5.62 7.83
C THR A 3 -33.32 6.29 7.67
N GLY A 4 -32.59 6.49 8.77
CA GLY A 4 -31.22 7.00 8.72
C GLY A 4 -30.31 6.12 7.85
N ALA A 5 -30.37 4.80 8.02
CA ALA A 5 -29.60 3.86 7.20
C ALA A 5 -29.86 3.99 5.69
N GLN A 6 -31.11 4.13 5.29
CA GLN A 6 -31.48 4.33 3.89
C GLN A 6 -30.95 5.67 3.35
N ALA A 7 -31.05 6.74 4.14
CA ALA A 7 -30.50 8.06 3.78
C ALA A 7 -28.97 8.03 3.65
N LEU A 8 -28.28 7.36 4.58
CA LEU A 8 -26.83 7.16 4.53
C LEU A 8 -26.42 6.43 3.26
N LEU A 9 -27.03 5.26 2.97
CA LEU A 9 -26.71 4.48 1.77
C LEU A 9 -26.96 5.27 0.49
N ARG A 10 -28.07 5.99 0.40
CA ARG A 10 -28.36 6.82 -0.77
C ARG A 10 -27.32 7.92 -0.94
N THR A 11 -26.91 8.59 0.15
CA THR A 11 -25.84 9.61 0.13
C THR A 11 -24.52 9.02 -0.35
N LEU A 12 -24.14 7.82 0.13
CA LEU A 12 -22.91 7.13 -0.30
C LEU A 12 -22.95 6.85 -1.81
N VAL A 13 -24.02 6.25 -2.30
CA VAL A 13 -24.17 5.91 -3.73
C VAL A 13 -24.16 7.14 -4.62
N ASP A 14 -24.93 8.17 -4.27
CA ASP A 14 -24.99 9.44 -5.01
C ASP A 14 -23.66 10.19 -4.97
N GLY A 15 -22.87 10.03 -3.88
CA GLY A 15 -21.53 10.55 -3.70
C GLY A 15 -20.43 9.74 -4.40
N GLY A 16 -20.79 8.67 -5.13
CA GLY A 16 -19.86 7.84 -5.88
C GLY A 16 -19.17 6.72 -5.07
N VAL A 17 -19.57 6.51 -3.82
CA VAL A 17 -19.11 5.38 -2.99
C VAL A 17 -20.04 4.20 -3.24
N ARG A 18 -19.56 3.22 -4.01
CA ARG A 18 -20.37 2.10 -4.51
C ARG A 18 -19.92 0.73 -4.02
N THR A 19 -18.95 0.70 -3.12
CA THR A 19 -18.47 -0.55 -2.53
C THR A 19 -18.27 -0.36 -1.04
N VAL A 20 -18.81 -1.27 -0.26
CA VAL A 20 -18.64 -1.33 1.19
C VAL A 20 -18.09 -2.71 1.61
N PHE A 21 -17.01 -2.72 2.37
CA PHE A 21 -16.43 -3.92 2.97
C PHE A 21 -16.93 -4.01 4.41
N THR A 22 -17.57 -5.12 4.76
CA THR A 22 -18.35 -5.21 5.99
C THR A 22 -17.89 -6.34 6.91
N ASN A 23 -17.86 -6.03 8.20
CA ASN A 23 -17.94 -7.03 9.27
C ASN A 23 -18.93 -6.49 10.31
N PRO A 24 -20.26 -6.70 10.08
CA PRO A 24 -21.28 -6.06 10.89
C PRO A 24 -21.60 -6.85 12.16
N GLY A 25 -22.14 -6.16 13.16
CA GLY A 25 -22.77 -6.72 14.34
C GLY A 25 -24.17 -6.16 14.55
N THR A 26 -24.68 -6.26 15.77
CA THR A 26 -26.07 -5.92 16.10
C THR A 26 -26.43 -4.46 15.79
N SER A 27 -25.54 -3.52 16.06
CA SER A 27 -25.79 -2.07 15.88
C SER A 27 -25.93 -1.68 14.40
N GLU A 28 -25.36 -2.48 13.49
CA GLU A 28 -25.33 -2.19 12.04
C GLU A 28 -26.48 -2.87 11.28
N MET A 29 -27.39 -3.63 11.94
CA MET A 29 -28.41 -4.41 11.27
C MET A 29 -29.36 -3.58 10.39
N HIS A 30 -29.65 -2.33 10.75
CA HIS A 30 -30.47 -1.45 9.91
C HIS A 30 -29.72 -1.00 8.64
N PHE A 31 -28.40 -0.81 8.72
CA PHE A 31 -27.60 -0.57 7.54
C PHE A 31 -27.56 -1.81 6.63
N VAL A 32 -27.36 -3.00 7.21
CA VAL A 32 -27.35 -4.27 6.47
C VAL A 32 -28.69 -4.50 5.76
N GLN A 33 -29.80 -4.29 6.45
CA GLN A 33 -31.15 -4.44 5.86
C GLN A 33 -31.40 -3.41 4.73
N ALA A 34 -30.89 -2.17 4.90
CA ALA A 34 -31.09 -1.13 3.90
C ALA A 34 -30.33 -1.38 2.59
N LEU A 35 -29.31 -2.26 2.58
CA LEU A 35 -28.60 -2.68 1.37
C LEU A 35 -29.52 -3.29 0.31
N ASP A 36 -30.59 -3.98 0.72
CA ASP A 36 -31.58 -4.54 -0.21
C ASP A 36 -32.26 -3.46 -1.06
N GLY A 37 -32.34 -2.23 -0.55
CA GLY A 37 -32.89 -1.06 -1.25
C GLY A 37 -31.86 -0.25 -2.06
N ALA A 38 -30.60 -0.66 -2.10
CA ALA A 38 -29.51 0.05 -2.78
C ALA A 38 -28.68 -0.90 -3.68
N PRO A 39 -29.24 -1.42 -4.77
CA PRO A 39 -28.59 -2.43 -5.62
C PRO A 39 -27.30 -1.91 -6.29
N GLU A 40 -27.08 -0.61 -6.33
CA GLU A 40 -25.85 0.01 -6.82
C GLU A 40 -24.68 -0.09 -5.83
N MET A 41 -24.95 -0.44 -4.55
CA MET A 41 -23.95 -0.64 -3.51
C MET A 41 -23.51 -2.11 -3.48
N ARG A 42 -22.29 -2.39 -3.89
CA ARG A 42 -21.69 -3.72 -3.70
C ARG A 42 -21.23 -3.88 -2.26
N ALA A 43 -21.80 -4.84 -1.53
CA ALA A 43 -21.37 -5.19 -0.18
C ALA A 43 -20.49 -6.44 -0.23
N VAL A 44 -19.29 -6.37 0.32
CA VAL A 44 -18.31 -7.46 0.39
C VAL A 44 -18.11 -7.84 1.85
N LEU A 45 -18.48 -9.06 2.22
CA LEU A 45 -18.32 -9.55 3.58
C LEU A 45 -16.88 -10.01 3.85
N ALA A 46 -16.31 -9.55 4.95
CA ALA A 46 -15.05 -10.01 5.51
C ALA A 46 -15.28 -10.68 6.89
N LEU A 47 -14.47 -11.68 7.23
CA LEU A 47 -14.58 -12.38 8.53
C LEU A 47 -13.76 -11.73 9.64
N PHE A 48 -13.07 -10.64 9.34
CA PHE A 48 -12.25 -9.87 10.27
C PHE A 48 -12.15 -8.42 9.79
N GLU A 49 -12.27 -7.46 10.70
CA GLU A 49 -12.31 -6.04 10.33
C GLU A 49 -10.98 -5.56 9.73
N GLY A 50 -9.85 -6.17 10.12
CA GLY A 50 -8.57 -5.92 9.46
C GLY A 50 -8.58 -6.30 7.98
N VAL A 51 -9.37 -7.32 7.58
CA VAL A 51 -9.59 -7.65 6.16
C VAL A 51 -10.47 -6.59 5.50
N ALA A 52 -11.57 -6.19 6.13
CA ALA A 52 -12.48 -5.18 5.58
C ALA A 52 -11.75 -3.85 5.31
N THR A 53 -10.96 -3.37 6.28
CA THR A 53 -10.22 -2.10 6.18
C THR A 53 -9.08 -2.16 5.18
N GLY A 54 -8.34 -3.26 5.10
CA GLY A 54 -7.29 -3.45 4.10
C GLY A 54 -7.85 -3.63 2.68
N ALA A 55 -9.02 -4.26 2.54
CA ALA A 55 -9.70 -4.36 1.25
C ALA A 55 -10.21 -2.99 0.77
N ALA A 56 -10.76 -2.17 1.66
CA ALA A 56 -11.13 -0.79 1.33
C ALA A 56 -9.91 0.04 0.89
N ASP A 57 -8.73 -0.16 1.52
CA ASP A 57 -7.47 0.45 1.12
C ASP A 57 -7.07 0.02 -0.31
N GLY A 58 -7.02 -1.28 -0.59
CA GLY A 58 -6.69 -1.82 -1.92
C GLY A 58 -7.65 -1.34 -3.01
N TYR A 59 -8.96 -1.34 -2.71
CA TYR A 59 -9.99 -0.82 -3.60
C TYR A 59 -9.73 0.65 -3.95
N ALA A 60 -9.54 1.49 -2.94
CA ALA A 60 -9.35 2.92 -3.12
C ALA A 60 -8.08 3.26 -3.92
N ARG A 61 -6.99 2.51 -3.71
CA ARG A 61 -5.74 2.67 -4.49
C ARG A 61 -5.93 2.39 -5.97
N MET A 62 -6.79 1.42 -6.32
CA MET A 62 -7.00 1.02 -7.70
C MET A 62 -8.16 1.75 -8.37
N ALA A 63 -9.29 1.93 -7.68
CA ALA A 63 -10.46 2.63 -8.21
C ALA A 63 -10.26 4.15 -8.31
N GLY A 64 -9.37 4.74 -7.49
CA GLY A 64 -9.20 6.20 -7.40
C GLY A 64 -10.41 6.93 -6.79
N THR A 65 -11.38 6.18 -6.25
CA THR A 65 -12.59 6.67 -5.57
C THR A 65 -12.69 6.04 -4.18
N PRO A 66 -13.39 6.64 -3.21
CA PRO A 66 -13.50 6.07 -1.88
C PRO A 66 -14.20 4.70 -1.88
N GLY A 67 -13.60 3.75 -1.14
CA GLY A 67 -14.30 2.59 -0.63
C GLY A 67 -14.91 2.91 0.74
N ALA A 68 -15.99 2.21 1.12
CA ALA A 68 -16.51 2.30 2.47
C ALA A 68 -16.20 1.05 3.29
N THR A 69 -16.16 1.19 4.62
CA THR A 69 -16.15 0.07 5.57
C THR A 69 -17.35 0.17 6.50
N LEU A 70 -17.83 -0.97 7.00
CA LEU A 70 -18.84 -1.05 8.06
C LEU A 70 -18.30 -1.94 9.18
N LEU A 71 -17.98 -1.36 10.33
CA LEU A 71 -17.31 -1.99 11.44
C LEU A 71 -18.17 -1.98 12.71
N HIS A 72 -18.06 -3.06 13.52
CA HIS A 72 -18.86 -3.23 14.72
C HIS A 72 -18.25 -2.55 15.94
N LEU A 73 -18.76 -1.38 16.27
CA LEU A 73 -18.40 -0.58 17.45
C LEU A 73 -16.88 -0.36 17.60
N GLY A 74 -16.44 -0.01 18.80
CA GLY A 74 -15.05 0.24 19.10
C GLY A 74 -14.16 -0.99 19.02
N SER A 75 -14.68 -2.17 19.32
CA SER A 75 -13.95 -3.43 19.17
C SER A 75 -13.65 -3.74 17.70
N GLY A 76 -14.63 -3.58 16.82
CA GLY A 76 -14.43 -3.76 15.38
C GLY A 76 -13.50 -2.71 14.78
N LEU A 77 -13.62 -1.46 15.20
CA LEU A 77 -12.65 -0.42 14.84
C LEU A 77 -11.24 -0.80 15.31
N GLY A 78 -11.11 -1.26 16.56
CA GLY A 78 -9.84 -1.73 17.13
C GLY A 78 -9.17 -2.81 16.28
N ASN A 79 -9.94 -3.80 15.82
CA ASN A 79 -9.47 -4.85 14.91
C ASN A 79 -9.04 -4.29 13.53
N GLY A 80 -9.67 -3.22 13.06
CA GLY A 80 -9.39 -2.59 11.77
C GLY A 80 -8.24 -1.57 11.78
N VAL A 81 -7.77 -1.11 12.96
CA VAL A 81 -6.82 0.01 13.10
C VAL A 81 -5.53 -0.21 12.34
N ALA A 82 -4.97 -1.42 12.30
CA ALA A 82 -3.70 -1.69 11.64
C ALA A 82 -3.75 -1.35 10.14
N ASN A 83 -4.79 -1.79 9.43
CA ASN A 83 -4.94 -1.50 8.01
C ASN A 83 -5.49 -0.10 7.74
N LEU A 84 -6.27 0.50 8.64
CA LEU A 84 -6.59 1.93 8.57
C LEU A 84 -5.33 2.81 8.76
N HIS A 85 -4.37 2.38 9.59
CA HIS A 85 -3.06 3.04 9.69
C HIS A 85 -2.31 2.97 8.36
N ASN A 86 -2.27 1.80 7.71
CA ASN A 86 -1.66 1.64 6.39
C ASN A 86 -2.35 2.55 5.35
N ALA A 87 -3.69 2.56 5.32
CA ALA A 87 -4.49 3.41 4.44
C ALA A 87 -4.21 4.91 4.65
N ARG A 88 -4.12 5.35 5.92
CA ARG A 88 -3.74 6.73 6.27
C ARG A 88 -2.36 7.09 5.71
N LYS A 89 -1.37 6.19 5.83
CA LYS A 89 -0.02 6.40 5.29
C LYS A 89 -0.02 6.39 3.76
N GLY A 90 -0.87 5.57 3.15
CA GLY A 90 -1.09 5.50 1.71
C GLY A 90 -1.91 6.66 1.14
N LYS A 91 -2.49 7.52 2.00
CA LYS A 91 -3.43 8.57 1.59
C LYS A 91 -4.61 8.00 0.80
N SER A 92 -5.07 6.82 1.19
CA SER A 92 -6.18 6.13 0.53
C SER A 92 -7.51 6.73 0.97
N PRO A 93 -8.40 7.09 0.04
CA PRO A 93 -9.73 7.61 0.37
C PRO A 93 -10.62 6.48 0.89
N ILE A 94 -11.02 6.56 2.17
CA ILE A 94 -11.93 5.58 2.81
C ILE A 94 -12.98 6.30 3.63
N VAL A 95 -14.26 5.96 3.42
CA VAL A 95 -15.34 6.31 4.35
C VAL A 95 -15.50 5.17 5.35
N ASN A 96 -14.97 5.36 6.54
CA ASN A 96 -14.95 4.35 7.60
C ASN A 96 -16.18 4.53 8.49
N ILE A 97 -17.20 3.70 8.30
CA ILE A 97 -18.44 3.72 9.07
C ILE A 97 -18.29 2.75 10.24
N VAL A 98 -18.47 3.27 11.45
CA VAL A 98 -18.38 2.51 12.70
C VAL A 98 -19.71 2.63 13.42
N GLY A 99 -20.40 1.51 13.63
CA GLY A 99 -21.61 1.49 14.43
C GLY A 99 -21.34 1.85 15.88
N ASP A 100 -22.37 2.33 16.58
CA ASP A 100 -22.31 2.61 17.99
C ASP A 100 -23.62 2.23 18.68
N HIS A 101 -23.61 2.19 20.00
CA HIS A 101 -24.83 2.03 20.78
C HIS A 101 -25.83 3.17 20.47
N ALA A 102 -27.13 2.92 20.73
CA ALA A 102 -28.12 3.98 20.70
C ALA A 102 -27.72 5.10 21.67
N THR A 103 -27.96 6.36 21.29
CA THR A 103 -27.51 7.55 22.04
C THR A 103 -27.96 7.53 23.50
N TYR A 104 -29.17 7.03 23.77
CA TYR A 104 -29.72 6.90 25.14
C TYR A 104 -29.14 5.72 25.92
N HIS A 105 -28.44 4.78 25.24
CA HIS A 105 -27.89 3.56 25.87
C HIS A 105 -26.46 3.74 26.39
N THR A 106 -25.69 4.65 25.84
CA THR A 106 -24.28 4.88 26.18
C THR A 106 -24.05 5.16 27.66
N GLN A 107 -25.02 5.78 28.36
CA GLN A 107 -24.95 6.09 29.79
C GLN A 107 -24.85 4.85 30.70
N TYR A 108 -25.18 3.66 30.19
CA TYR A 108 -25.20 2.42 30.98
C TYR A 108 -23.89 1.65 30.93
N ASP A 109 -22.89 2.12 30.15
CA ASP A 109 -21.57 1.48 30.00
C ASP A 109 -21.70 -0.02 29.74
N ALA A 110 -22.52 -0.38 28.74
CA ALA A 110 -22.76 -1.77 28.35
C ALA A 110 -21.45 -2.39 27.80
N GLN A 111 -21.40 -3.74 27.75
CA GLN A 111 -20.17 -4.51 27.50
C GLN A 111 -19.35 -4.10 26.27
N LEU A 112 -19.97 -3.57 25.22
CA LEU A 112 -19.30 -3.11 24.01
C LEU A 112 -19.12 -1.58 23.96
N GLN A 113 -19.53 -0.86 25.01
CA GLN A 113 -19.32 0.59 25.09
C GLN A 113 -17.84 0.92 25.10
N SER A 114 -17.45 1.89 24.30
CA SER A 114 -16.07 2.37 24.24
C SER A 114 -16.00 3.79 23.68
N ASP A 115 -14.90 4.49 23.91
CA ASP A 115 -14.60 5.79 23.32
C ASP A 115 -14.09 5.58 21.88
N ILE A 116 -15.05 5.43 20.95
CA ILE A 116 -14.76 5.18 19.53
C ILE A 116 -14.04 6.39 18.91
N GLU A 117 -14.37 7.62 19.30
CA GLU A 117 -13.75 8.82 18.73
C GLU A 117 -12.25 8.86 18.99
N THR A 118 -11.81 8.58 20.22
CA THR A 118 -10.38 8.57 20.56
C THR A 118 -9.61 7.53 19.74
N VAL A 119 -10.17 6.34 19.54
CA VAL A 119 -9.55 5.30 18.69
C VAL A 119 -9.50 5.77 17.24
N ALA A 120 -10.62 6.31 16.72
CA ALA A 120 -10.71 6.77 15.33
C ALA A 120 -9.73 7.90 14.99
N ARG A 121 -9.49 8.85 15.92
CA ARG A 121 -8.57 9.99 15.70
C ARG A 121 -7.15 9.58 15.35
N ASN A 122 -6.70 8.41 15.77
CA ASN A 122 -5.36 7.89 15.43
C ASN A 122 -5.21 7.59 13.93
N VAL A 123 -6.27 7.15 13.29
CA VAL A 123 -6.27 6.74 11.88
C VAL A 123 -7.00 7.72 10.97
N SER A 124 -7.87 8.57 11.52
CA SER A 124 -8.67 9.57 10.83
C SER A 124 -8.45 10.98 11.41
N PRO A 125 -7.23 11.52 11.40
CA PRO A 125 -6.93 12.80 12.09
C PRO A 125 -7.65 14.00 11.45
N GLY A 126 -8.05 13.91 10.19
CA GLY A 126 -8.72 14.99 9.47
C GLY A 126 -10.24 14.99 9.56
N PHE A 127 -10.87 13.84 9.87
CA PHE A 127 -12.33 13.76 9.98
C PHE A 127 -12.76 12.60 10.86
N VAL A 128 -13.34 12.91 12.01
CA VAL A 128 -14.08 11.98 12.86
C VAL A 128 -15.35 12.69 13.29
N ARG A 129 -16.51 12.05 13.04
CA ARG A 129 -17.81 12.60 13.43
C ARG A 129 -18.76 11.53 13.94
N THR A 130 -19.34 11.76 15.11
CA THR A 130 -20.51 11.01 15.58
C THR A 130 -21.76 11.73 15.10
N SER A 131 -22.62 11.04 14.35
CA SER A 131 -23.88 11.63 13.86
C SER A 131 -24.85 11.84 15.02
N ALA A 132 -25.30 13.07 15.22
CA ALA A 132 -26.12 13.43 16.38
C ALA A 132 -27.60 13.12 16.19
N SER A 133 -28.09 12.96 14.97
CA SER A 133 -29.50 12.69 14.67
C SER A 133 -29.69 12.09 13.27
N THR A 134 -30.79 11.39 13.09
CA THR A 134 -31.23 10.86 11.79
C THR A 134 -31.35 11.94 10.71
N ALA A 135 -31.81 13.13 11.08
CA ALA A 135 -31.95 14.24 10.12
C ALA A 135 -30.59 14.78 9.62
N GLN A 136 -29.53 14.71 10.44
CA GLN A 136 -28.19 15.17 10.08
C GLN A 136 -27.35 14.10 9.38
N LEU A 137 -27.66 12.82 9.54
CA LEU A 137 -26.84 11.71 9.06
C LEU A 137 -26.44 11.81 7.58
N GLY A 138 -27.37 12.20 6.71
CA GLY A 138 -27.05 12.38 5.28
C GLY A 138 -26.01 13.47 5.05
N GLN A 139 -26.10 14.60 5.76
CA GLN A 139 -25.12 15.67 5.66
C GLN A 139 -23.75 15.25 6.22
N ASP A 140 -23.73 14.57 7.36
CA ASP A 140 -22.50 14.05 7.97
C ASP A 140 -21.80 13.04 7.03
N ALA A 141 -22.58 12.19 6.35
CA ALA A 141 -22.08 11.26 5.35
C ALA A 141 -21.50 11.98 4.12
N ALA A 142 -22.19 13.00 3.61
CA ALA A 142 -21.72 13.80 2.49
C ALA A 142 -20.39 14.51 2.81
N GLU A 143 -20.24 15.05 4.01
CA GLU A 143 -19.00 15.65 4.49
C GLU A 143 -17.89 14.61 4.69
N ALA A 144 -18.22 13.40 5.18
CA ALA A 144 -17.24 12.30 5.29
C ALA A 144 -16.71 11.88 3.91
N ILE A 145 -17.59 11.79 2.89
CA ILE A 145 -17.18 11.50 1.52
C ILE A 145 -16.25 12.59 0.99
N ALA A 146 -16.61 13.85 1.14
CA ALA A 146 -15.79 14.99 0.70
C ALA A 146 -14.42 14.99 1.38
N ALA A 147 -14.37 14.74 2.69
CA ALA A 147 -13.14 14.63 3.45
C ALA A 147 -12.28 13.43 2.98
N ALA A 148 -12.90 12.26 2.78
CA ALA A 148 -12.18 11.07 2.31
C ALA A 148 -11.54 11.29 0.94
N GLN A 149 -12.25 11.93 0.02
CA GLN A 149 -11.78 12.13 -1.35
C GLN A 149 -10.53 13.02 -1.45
N GLY A 150 -10.29 13.97 -0.52
CA GLY A 150 -9.15 14.88 -0.54
C GLY A 150 -9.11 15.83 -1.74
N PRO A 151 -7.97 16.22 -2.32
CA PRO A 151 -6.60 15.77 -2.10
C PRO A 151 -5.97 16.33 -0.81
N PRO A 152 -5.08 15.57 -0.17
CA PRO A 152 -4.85 14.14 -0.39
C PRO A 152 -6.03 13.32 0.10
N GLY A 153 -6.20 12.09 -0.44
CA GLY A 153 -7.15 11.13 0.09
C GLY A 153 -6.84 10.78 1.55
N GLN A 154 -7.87 10.46 2.33
CA GLN A 154 -7.72 10.11 3.74
C GLN A 154 -8.80 9.15 4.23
N VAL A 155 -8.58 8.57 5.41
CA VAL A 155 -9.62 7.87 6.15
C VAL A 155 -10.50 8.92 6.83
N ALA A 156 -11.81 8.90 6.53
CA ALA A 156 -12.83 9.74 7.19
C ALA A 156 -13.76 8.81 7.97
N THR A 157 -13.77 8.93 9.30
CA THR A 157 -14.59 8.08 10.17
C THR A 157 -15.90 8.75 10.53
N LEU A 158 -17.01 8.06 10.18
CA LEU A 158 -18.38 8.39 10.56
C LEU A 158 -18.86 7.37 11.59
N ILE A 159 -19.11 7.81 12.81
CA ILE A 159 -19.69 6.99 13.89
C ILE A 159 -21.20 7.07 13.79
N LEU A 160 -21.85 5.91 13.71
CA LEU A 160 -23.26 5.72 13.43
C LEU A 160 -23.98 5.12 14.65
N PRO A 161 -24.59 5.95 15.54
CA PRO A 161 -25.43 5.43 16.62
C PRO A 161 -26.63 4.63 16.09
N ALA A 162 -26.96 3.55 16.77
CA ALA A 162 -28.00 2.61 16.32
C ALA A 162 -29.37 3.29 16.17
N ASP A 163 -29.77 4.16 17.08
CA ASP A 163 -31.04 4.90 17.03
C ASP A 163 -31.08 5.93 15.89
N VAL A 164 -29.94 6.54 15.56
CA VAL A 164 -29.80 7.41 14.38
C VAL A 164 -29.98 6.61 13.09
N SER A 165 -29.50 5.37 13.07
CA SER A 165 -29.60 4.45 11.93
C SER A 165 -31.03 3.97 11.70
N TRP A 166 -31.76 3.57 12.75
CA TRP A 166 -33.09 2.96 12.58
C TRP A 166 -34.27 3.94 12.53
N SER A 167 -34.08 5.17 13.07
CA SER A 167 -35.19 6.14 13.15
C SER A 167 -35.58 6.68 11.78
N GLU A 168 -36.86 7.03 11.63
CA GLU A 168 -37.39 7.72 10.45
C GLU A 168 -37.01 9.21 10.40
N GLY A 169 -37.09 9.80 9.21
CA GLY A 169 -36.81 11.23 9.00
C GLY A 169 -35.41 11.50 8.38
N GLY A 170 -34.72 10.45 7.95
CA GLY A 170 -33.49 10.59 7.20
C GLY A 170 -33.71 11.14 5.78
N SER A 171 -32.76 11.94 5.29
CA SER A 171 -32.72 12.44 3.92
C SER A 171 -31.30 12.34 3.35
N ALA A 172 -31.20 11.92 2.10
CA ALA A 172 -29.90 11.94 1.41
C ALA A 172 -29.43 13.38 1.19
N ALA A 173 -28.11 13.58 1.23
CA ALA A 173 -27.49 14.88 1.02
C ALA A 173 -26.51 14.84 -0.16
N LYS A 174 -26.35 15.98 -0.82
CA LYS A 174 -25.39 16.15 -1.90
C LYS A 174 -23.98 16.35 -1.32
N VAL A 175 -23.01 15.62 -1.84
CA VAL A 175 -21.60 15.82 -1.48
C VAL A 175 -21.16 17.24 -1.88
N PRO A 176 -20.53 18.00 -0.98
CA PRO A 176 -20.01 19.32 -1.29
C PRO A 176 -19.06 19.30 -2.49
N GLU A 177 -19.22 20.28 -3.39
CA GLU A 177 -18.34 20.44 -4.52
C GLU A 177 -16.94 20.85 -4.05
N ARG A 178 -15.92 20.23 -4.60
CA ARG A 178 -14.54 20.53 -4.22
C ARG A 178 -13.90 21.50 -5.20
N ALA A 179 -13.13 22.45 -4.65
CA ALA A 179 -12.25 23.26 -5.49
C ALA A 179 -11.19 22.38 -6.16
N ALA A 180 -10.84 22.73 -7.40
CA ALA A 180 -9.71 22.10 -8.07
C ALA A 180 -8.42 22.36 -7.25
N PRO A 181 -7.55 21.36 -7.08
CA PRO A 181 -6.29 21.55 -6.37
C PRO A 181 -5.42 22.60 -7.08
N PRO A 182 -4.76 23.49 -6.35
CA PRO A 182 -3.90 24.49 -6.95
C PRO A 182 -2.66 23.86 -7.59
N ARG A 183 -2.17 24.44 -8.67
CA ARG A 183 -0.87 24.09 -9.26
C ARG A 183 0.25 24.80 -8.50
N ALA A 184 1.48 24.30 -8.60
CA ALA A 184 2.67 25.03 -8.19
C ALA A 184 2.69 26.44 -8.79
N SER A 185 3.09 27.43 -8.00
CA SER A 185 3.18 28.82 -8.48
C SER A 185 4.22 28.96 -9.59
N GLU A 186 4.01 29.90 -10.51
CA GLU A 186 4.96 30.22 -11.59
C GLU A 186 6.35 30.52 -11.01
N GLU A 187 6.43 31.26 -9.92
CA GLU A 187 7.69 31.55 -9.22
C GLU A 187 8.41 30.25 -8.78
N THR A 188 7.69 29.30 -8.18
CA THR A 188 8.25 28.00 -7.78
C THR A 188 8.76 27.23 -8.98
N VAL A 189 7.96 27.15 -10.04
CA VAL A 189 8.31 26.44 -11.29
C VAL A 189 9.56 27.02 -11.91
N GLN A 190 9.63 28.35 -12.10
CA GLN A 190 10.78 29.01 -12.71
C GLN A 190 12.04 28.90 -11.86
N ARG A 191 11.93 29.01 -10.54
CA ARG A 191 13.03 28.81 -9.60
C ARG A 191 13.60 27.39 -9.70
N LEU A 192 12.74 26.38 -9.70
CA LEU A 192 13.15 24.98 -9.82
C LEU A 192 13.75 24.67 -11.21
N ALA A 193 13.15 25.20 -12.27
CA ALA A 193 13.72 25.08 -13.62
C ALA A 193 15.11 25.73 -13.70
N GLY A 194 15.31 26.87 -13.06
CA GLY A 194 16.62 27.56 -12.95
C GLY A 194 17.66 26.70 -12.21
N LEU A 195 17.28 26.10 -11.07
CA LEU A 195 18.15 25.18 -10.31
C LEU A 195 18.57 23.96 -11.14
N ILE A 196 17.61 23.34 -11.82
CA ILE A 196 17.86 22.17 -12.68
C ILE A 196 18.81 22.51 -13.82
N ARG A 197 18.60 23.65 -14.54
CA ARG A 197 19.48 24.06 -15.64
C ARG A 197 20.88 24.45 -15.19
N GLY A 198 21.02 25.02 -13.99
CA GLY A 198 22.31 25.43 -13.41
C GLY A 198 23.13 24.28 -12.84
N GLY A 199 22.51 23.13 -12.61
CA GLY A 199 23.14 21.93 -12.05
C GLY A 199 23.85 21.08 -13.11
N LYS A 200 24.66 20.13 -12.64
CA LYS A 200 25.22 19.06 -13.48
C LYS A 200 24.27 17.85 -13.49
N PRO A 201 24.32 17.00 -14.54
CA PRO A 201 23.60 15.75 -14.55
C PRO A 201 23.83 14.95 -13.25
N GLY A 202 22.75 14.57 -12.57
CA GLY A 202 22.78 13.84 -11.31
C GLY A 202 22.88 14.69 -10.03
N ASP A 203 23.10 16.02 -10.12
CA ASP A 203 23.07 16.93 -8.96
C ASP A 203 21.64 17.10 -8.41
N THR A 204 20.61 16.96 -9.26
CA THR A 204 19.20 17.08 -8.90
C THR A 204 18.51 15.73 -8.98
N ALA A 205 17.62 15.45 -8.03
CA ALA A 205 16.69 14.32 -8.08
C ALA A 205 15.25 14.77 -7.85
N LEU A 206 14.30 14.17 -8.58
CA LEU A 206 12.88 14.19 -8.24
C LEU A 206 12.58 12.99 -7.34
N LEU A 207 12.07 13.23 -6.13
CA LEU A 207 11.53 12.19 -5.27
C LEU A 207 10.02 12.15 -5.47
N LEU A 208 9.58 11.10 -6.15
CA LEU A 208 8.20 10.89 -6.55
C LEU A 208 7.46 10.04 -5.52
N GLY A 209 6.27 10.44 -5.15
CA GLY A 209 5.36 9.68 -4.29
C GLY A 209 3.93 9.73 -4.80
N GLY A 210 3.03 9.04 -4.14
CA GLY A 210 1.59 9.11 -4.38
C GLY A 210 1.19 9.12 -5.85
N ARG A 211 0.54 10.21 -6.30
CA ARG A 211 0.04 10.40 -7.68
C ARG A 211 1.15 10.64 -8.71
N ALA A 212 2.35 11.07 -8.27
CA ALA A 212 3.48 11.25 -9.17
C ALA A 212 4.03 9.91 -9.73
N LEU A 213 3.59 8.76 -9.20
CA LEU A 213 4.00 7.42 -9.62
C LEU A 213 2.96 6.75 -10.55
N ARG A 214 2.14 7.53 -11.25
CA ARG A 214 1.22 7.07 -12.29
C ARG A 214 1.82 7.33 -13.68
N ARG A 215 1.38 6.59 -14.67
CA ARG A 215 1.87 6.66 -16.07
C ARG A 215 2.08 8.08 -16.57
N ASP A 216 1.04 8.91 -16.51
CA ASP A 216 1.09 10.25 -17.12
C ASP A 216 2.13 11.14 -16.43
N THR A 217 2.16 11.14 -15.11
CA THR A 217 3.14 11.90 -14.32
C THR A 217 4.56 11.33 -14.45
N LEU A 218 4.71 10.01 -14.54
CA LEU A 218 6.01 9.36 -14.80
C LEU A 218 6.56 9.76 -16.16
N MET A 219 5.73 9.86 -17.20
CA MET A 219 6.16 10.29 -18.52
C MET A 219 6.66 11.75 -18.50
N LEU A 220 6.00 12.64 -17.76
CA LEU A 220 6.48 14.02 -17.57
C LEU A 220 7.79 14.06 -16.77
N ALA A 221 7.89 13.33 -15.67
CA ALA A 221 9.13 13.22 -14.91
C ALA A 221 10.28 12.64 -15.76
N GLY A 222 9.97 11.66 -16.62
CA GLY A 222 10.91 11.09 -17.58
C GLY A 222 11.44 12.11 -18.58
N ARG A 223 10.59 13.03 -19.08
CA ARG A 223 11.01 14.14 -19.96
C ARG A 223 11.98 15.08 -19.24
N VAL A 224 11.69 15.45 -17.98
CA VAL A 224 12.59 16.23 -17.13
C VAL A 224 13.93 15.51 -16.96
N SER A 225 13.90 14.23 -16.67
CA SER A 225 15.10 13.40 -16.50
C SER A 225 15.96 13.39 -17.77
N THR A 226 15.36 13.15 -18.93
CA THR A 226 16.09 13.09 -20.21
C THR A 226 16.66 14.44 -20.60
N ALA A 227 15.90 15.54 -20.43
CA ALA A 227 16.31 16.87 -20.85
C ALA A 227 17.45 17.44 -19.98
N ALA A 228 17.47 17.11 -18.69
CA ALA A 228 18.36 17.76 -17.72
C ALA A 228 19.27 16.81 -16.92
N GLY A 229 19.20 15.52 -17.17
CA GLY A 229 19.96 14.51 -16.40
C GLY A 229 19.51 14.39 -14.94
N THR A 230 18.27 14.76 -14.63
CA THR A 230 17.69 14.69 -13.30
C THR A 230 17.41 13.23 -12.95
N ARG A 231 17.77 12.79 -11.73
CA ARG A 231 17.49 11.44 -11.27
C ARG A 231 16.03 11.28 -10.86
N LEU A 232 15.43 10.13 -11.14
CA LEU A 232 14.09 9.77 -10.70
C LEU A 232 14.18 8.76 -9.56
N LEU A 233 13.65 9.15 -8.40
CA LEU A 233 13.56 8.32 -7.21
C LEU A 233 12.09 8.18 -6.81
N ALA A 234 11.71 7.02 -6.29
CA ALA A 234 10.41 6.83 -5.65
C ALA A 234 10.57 6.68 -4.14
N GLU A 235 9.55 7.08 -3.39
CA GLU A 235 9.47 6.83 -1.95
C GLU A 235 9.59 5.33 -1.62
N VAL A 236 9.94 5.00 -0.36
CA VAL A 236 10.25 3.61 0.05
C VAL A 236 9.03 2.70 -0.10
N PHE A 237 7.85 3.16 0.30
CA PHE A 237 6.60 2.37 0.30
C PHE A 237 5.48 3.15 -0.40
N PRO A 238 5.51 3.27 -1.73
CA PRO A 238 4.45 3.94 -2.47
C PRO A 238 3.14 3.17 -2.37
N ALA A 239 2.03 3.89 -2.18
CA ALA A 239 0.71 3.26 -2.13
C ALA A 239 0.40 2.47 -3.41
N ARG A 240 0.79 3.03 -4.56
CA ARG A 240 0.70 2.42 -5.88
C ARG A 240 1.76 3.03 -6.79
N ILE A 241 2.51 2.19 -7.48
CA ILE A 241 3.46 2.57 -8.52
C ILE A 241 3.15 1.82 -9.81
N GLU A 242 3.04 2.53 -10.92
CA GLU A 242 2.99 1.93 -12.25
C GLU A 242 4.42 1.75 -12.77
N ARG A 243 4.75 0.54 -13.26
CA ARG A 243 6.09 0.22 -13.72
C ARG A 243 6.06 -0.88 -14.78
N GLY A 244 7.22 -1.17 -15.36
CA GLY A 244 7.38 -2.20 -16.41
C GLY A 244 7.79 -1.62 -17.75
N ALA A 245 7.77 -2.44 -18.78
CA ALA A 245 8.12 -2.06 -20.14
C ALA A 245 7.30 -0.87 -20.64
N GLY A 246 7.97 0.08 -21.31
CA GLY A 246 7.32 1.27 -21.87
C GLY A 246 7.03 2.39 -20.86
N LEU A 247 7.50 2.27 -19.62
CA LEU A 247 7.46 3.33 -18.60
C LEU A 247 8.87 3.79 -18.23
N PRO A 248 9.05 5.05 -17.78
CA PRO A 248 10.34 5.50 -17.28
C PRO A 248 10.80 4.69 -16.08
N PRO A 249 12.06 4.22 -16.04
CA PRO A 249 12.60 3.54 -14.87
C PRO A 249 12.75 4.53 -13.71
N VAL A 250 12.22 4.15 -12.54
CA VAL A 250 12.33 4.92 -11.30
C VAL A 250 12.97 4.04 -10.24
N GLU A 251 14.03 4.55 -9.59
CA GLU A 251 14.72 3.85 -8.53
C GLU A 251 13.97 4.04 -7.21
N ARG A 252 13.38 2.97 -6.65
CA ARG A 252 12.73 3.03 -5.34
C ARG A 252 13.79 3.16 -4.23
N LEU A 253 13.62 4.08 -3.29
CA LEU A 253 14.48 4.19 -2.12
C LEU A 253 14.43 2.90 -1.30
N ALA A 254 15.58 2.45 -0.84
CA ALA A 254 15.70 1.23 -0.06
C ALA A 254 15.16 1.43 1.37
N TYR A 255 14.55 0.38 1.94
CA TYR A 255 14.14 0.34 3.34
C TYR A 255 15.32 0.53 4.31
N LEU A 256 16.45 -0.12 4.03
CA LEU A 256 17.64 0.02 4.84
C LEU A 256 18.28 1.40 4.63
N ALA A 257 18.31 2.22 5.69
CA ALA A 257 18.79 3.60 5.66
C ALA A 257 20.19 3.74 5.05
N GLU A 258 21.07 2.77 5.28
CA GLU A 258 22.42 2.75 4.72
C GLU A 258 22.42 2.65 3.19
N LEU A 259 21.51 1.87 2.63
CA LEU A 259 21.36 1.75 1.18
C LEU A 259 20.68 2.99 0.59
N ALA A 260 19.66 3.53 1.27
CA ALA A 260 19.02 4.78 0.88
C ALA A 260 20.03 5.96 0.89
N SER A 261 20.90 6.03 1.89
CA SER A 261 21.98 7.04 1.93
C SER A 261 22.95 6.93 0.74
N VAL A 262 23.24 5.71 0.26
CA VAL A 262 24.03 5.53 -0.98
C VAL A 262 23.28 6.03 -2.22
N GLN A 263 21.98 5.81 -2.28
CA GLN A 263 21.12 6.28 -3.38
C GLN A 263 21.07 7.81 -3.42
N LEU A 264 20.98 8.45 -2.26
CA LEU A 264 20.86 9.92 -2.14
C LEU A 264 22.19 10.65 -2.25
N ARG A 265 23.32 9.95 -2.05
CA ARG A 265 24.65 10.55 -2.03
C ARG A 265 24.99 11.29 -3.34
N GLY A 266 25.47 12.53 -3.18
CA GLY A 266 25.86 13.40 -4.29
C GLY A 266 24.74 14.23 -4.89
N ILE A 267 23.48 14.07 -4.39
CA ILE A 267 22.38 14.95 -4.73
C ILE A 267 22.57 16.27 -3.99
N LYS A 268 22.46 17.39 -4.70
CA LYS A 268 22.51 18.75 -4.17
C LYS A 268 21.14 19.37 -4.01
N HIS A 269 20.20 18.98 -4.87
CA HIS A 269 18.82 19.46 -4.86
C HIS A 269 17.86 18.27 -4.94
N LEU A 270 17.08 18.07 -3.88
CA LEU A 270 16.03 17.06 -3.80
C LEU A 270 14.67 17.73 -3.97
N ILE A 271 14.00 17.47 -5.07
CA ILE A 271 12.69 18.07 -5.37
C ILE A 271 11.60 17.03 -5.05
N LEU A 272 10.75 17.35 -4.08
CA LEU A 272 9.62 16.52 -3.66
C LEU A 272 8.42 16.71 -4.60
N VAL A 273 7.82 15.61 -5.03
CA VAL A 273 6.62 15.60 -5.86
C VAL A 273 5.64 14.58 -5.28
N ASP A 274 4.57 15.05 -4.64
CA ASP A 274 3.61 14.26 -3.86
C ASP A 274 4.27 13.31 -2.85
N SER A 275 5.44 13.69 -2.36
CA SER A 275 6.25 12.90 -1.43
C SER A 275 6.66 13.71 -0.22
N LYS A 276 7.24 13.04 0.77
CA LYS A 276 7.86 13.65 1.94
C LYS A 276 9.37 13.50 1.88
N SER A 277 10.08 14.37 2.61
CA SER A 277 11.52 14.23 2.82
C SER A 277 11.86 12.81 3.34
N PRO A 278 12.92 12.16 2.81
CA PRO A 278 13.23 10.78 3.16
C PRO A 278 13.78 10.67 4.57
N VAL A 279 13.19 9.75 5.35
CA VAL A 279 13.62 9.46 6.72
C VAL A 279 13.87 7.96 6.90
N SER A 280 14.71 7.60 7.86
CA SER A 280 14.87 6.21 8.29
C SER A 280 13.55 5.66 8.84
N PHE A 281 13.26 4.40 8.55
CA PHE A 281 12.01 3.79 9.02
C PHE A 281 11.95 3.72 10.55
N PHE A 282 13.07 3.36 11.18
CA PHE A 282 13.28 3.43 12.62
C PHE A 282 14.50 4.27 12.96
N ALA A 283 14.56 4.77 14.19
CA ALA A 283 15.77 5.33 14.75
C ALA A 283 16.71 4.19 15.17
N TYR A 284 18.01 4.34 14.86
CA TYR A 284 19.04 3.38 15.22
C TYR A 284 20.18 4.06 16.00
N PRO A 285 20.82 3.35 16.95
CA PRO A 285 21.91 3.91 17.71
C PRO A 285 23.03 4.47 16.82
N GLY A 286 23.36 5.74 17.02
CA GLY A 286 24.45 6.40 16.30
C GLY A 286 24.19 6.68 14.81
N LYS A 287 22.93 6.62 14.35
CA LYS A 287 22.55 6.91 12.96
C LYS A 287 21.58 8.07 12.88
N ALA A 288 21.68 8.84 11.80
CA ALA A 288 20.72 9.92 11.52
C ALA A 288 19.35 9.34 11.13
N SER A 289 18.28 9.97 11.59
CA SER A 289 16.91 9.67 11.16
C SER A 289 16.56 10.38 9.85
N ASP A 290 17.08 11.58 9.62
CA ASP A 290 17.00 12.29 8.34
C ASP A 290 18.01 11.66 7.37
N LEU A 291 17.56 11.33 6.16
CA LEU A 291 18.38 10.72 5.12
C LEU A 291 18.81 11.71 4.02
N VAL A 292 18.41 12.97 4.13
CA VAL A 292 18.87 14.03 3.22
C VAL A 292 20.37 14.23 3.42
N PRO A 293 21.19 14.17 2.35
CA PRO A 293 22.63 14.37 2.47
C PRO A 293 22.99 15.77 2.98
N ASP A 294 24.08 15.87 3.75
CA ASP A 294 24.61 17.16 4.19
C ASP A 294 24.84 18.08 2.97
N GLY A 295 24.37 19.32 3.07
CA GLY A 295 24.46 20.32 2.00
C GLY A 295 23.49 20.11 0.83
N CYS A 296 22.58 19.14 0.90
CA CYS A 296 21.50 18.98 -0.05
C CYS A 296 20.30 19.87 0.33
N GLU A 297 19.85 20.69 -0.60
CA GLU A 297 18.64 21.51 -0.42
C GLU A 297 17.39 20.73 -0.82
N VAL A 298 16.36 20.78 0.03
CA VAL A 298 15.07 20.14 -0.23
C VAL A 298 14.08 21.18 -0.72
N HIS A 299 13.42 20.90 -1.84
CA HIS A 299 12.42 21.75 -2.47
C HIS A 299 11.14 20.96 -2.68
N THR A 300 10.00 21.65 -2.78
CA THR A 300 8.72 21.03 -3.17
C THR A 300 8.27 21.62 -4.49
N LEU A 301 7.99 20.75 -5.46
CA LEU A 301 7.32 21.12 -6.71
C LEU A 301 5.81 21.04 -6.54
N ALA A 302 5.33 19.92 -5.99
CA ALA A 302 3.91 19.72 -5.73
C ALA A 302 3.72 18.98 -4.40
N ALA A 303 2.96 19.57 -3.49
CA ALA A 303 2.52 18.98 -2.25
C ALA A 303 1.37 17.97 -2.49
N PRO A 304 1.05 17.10 -1.51
CA PRO A 304 -0.02 16.10 -1.68
C PRO A 304 -1.42 16.67 -1.92
N ASP A 305 -1.68 17.91 -1.54
CA ASP A 305 -2.94 18.63 -1.74
C ASP A 305 -2.98 19.48 -3.00
N GLU A 306 -1.91 19.47 -3.79
CA GLU A 306 -1.78 20.22 -5.04
C GLU A 306 -2.00 19.38 -6.30
N ASP A 307 -2.16 20.04 -7.45
CA ASP A 307 -2.23 19.41 -8.78
C ASP A 307 -0.83 18.94 -9.23
N VAL A 308 -0.54 17.67 -8.97
CA VAL A 308 0.75 17.04 -9.28
C VAL A 308 1.01 16.98 -10.79
N LEU A 309 -0.02 16.62 -11.57
CA LEU A 309 0.11 16.50 -13.02
C LEU A 309 0.39 17.86 -13.66
N GLY A 310 -0.45 18.87 -13.35
CA GLY A 310 -0.28 20.21 -13.89
C GLY A 310 1.00 20.89 -13.42
N SER A 311 1.50 20.60 -12.22
CA SER A 311 2.77 21.13 -11.71
C SER A 311 3.99 20.53 -12.42
N LEU A 312 3.96 19.22 -12.71
CA LEU A 312 5.01 18.57 -13.51
C LEU A 312 5.00 19.05 -14.96
N ASP A 313 3.82 19.23 -15.56
CA ASP A 313 3.67 19.74 -16.91
C ASP A 313 4.24 21.16 -17.03
N ALA A 314 3.92 22.05 -16.09
CA ALA A 314 4.50 23.40 -16.02
C ALA A 314 6.04 23.36 -15.88
N LEU A 315 6.60 22.42 -15.12
CA LEU A 315 8.06 22.26 -15.01
C LEU A 315 8.66 21.77 -16.34
N VAL A 316 8.02 20.86 -17.05
CA VAL A 316 8.43 20.40 -18.39
C VAL A 316 8.45 21.57 -19.38
N GLU A 317 7.41 22.41 -19.39
CA GLU A 317 7.34 23.61 -20.23
C GLU A 317 8.46 24.60 -19.88
N ALA A 318 8.62 24.93 -18.59
CA ALA A 318 9.65 25.84 -18.11
C ALA A 318 11.07 25.39 -18.48
N LEU A 319 11.33 24.08 -18.52
CA LEU A 319 12.62 23.51 -18.94
C LEU A 319 12.78 23.45 -20.47
N GLY A 320 11.73 23.72 -21.27
CA GLY A 320 11.74 23.50 -22.71
C GLY A 320 11.78 22.01 -23.08
N ALA A 321 11.34 21.12 -22.20
CA ALA A 321 11.45 19.68 -22.32
C ALA A 321 10.22 18.99 -22.96
N ALA A 322 9.27 19.79 -23.51
CA ALA A 322 8.01 19.25 -24.08
C ALA A 322 8.25 18.19 -25.17
N ASN A 323 9.31 18.34 -25.97
CA ASN A 323 9.67 17.41 -27.05
C ASN A 323 10.72 16.37 -26.63
N ALA A 324 11.20 16.38 -25.38
CA ALA A 324 12.15 15.39 -24.88
C ALA A 324 11.47 14.01 -24.82
N GLN A 325 12.14 13.00 -25.40
CA GLN A 325 11.66 11.62 -25.33
C GLN A 325 12.16 10.99 -24.03
N PRO A 326 11.28 10.56 -23.13
CA PRO A 326 11.73 9.90 -21.89
C PRO A 326 12.46 8.60 -22.22
N LEU A 327 13.51 8.31 -21.45
CA LEU A 327 14.08 6.96 -21.44
C LEU A 327 13.01 6.01 -20.91
N LEU A 328 12.70 4.97 -21.67
CA LEU A 328 11.71 3.96 -21.29
C LEU A 328 12.39 2.64 -20.95
N GLN A 329 11.83 1.92 -20.01
CA GLN A 329 12.25 0.56 -19.69
C GLN A 329 12.02 -0.34 -20.91
N GLU A 330 13.08 -1.00 -21.36
CA GLU A 330 13.00 -1.97 -22.45
C GLU A 330 12.23 -3.21 -22.02
N ALA A 331 11.47 -3.78 -22.95
CA ALA A 331 10.76 -5.02 -22.72
C ALA A 331 11.75 -6.18 -22.57
N SER A 332 11.70 -6.86 -21.44
CA SER A 332 12.48 -8.07 -21.18
C SER A 332 11.75 -8.95 -20.17
N ARG A 333 11.81 -10.24 -20.39
CA ARG A 333 11.17 -11.22 -19.52
C ARG A 333 12.22 -12.23 -19.06
N PRO A 334 12.40 -12.45 -17.75
CA PRO A 334 13.36 -13.46 -17.29
C PRO A 334 12.91 -14.86 -17.72
N LYS A 335 13.86 -15.77 -17.86
CA LYS A 335 13.54 -17.19 -18.09
C LYS A 335 12.96 -17.78 -16.80
N PRO A 336 12.02 -18.73 -16.90
CA PRO A 336 11.58 -19.50 -15.74
C PRO A 336 12.77 -20.13 -15.00
N PRO A 337 12.79 -20.11 -13.66
CA PRO A 337 13.88 -20.72 -12.89
C PRO A 337 13.77 -22.24 -12.88
N THR A 338 14.89 -22.92 -12.56
CA THR A 338 14.95 -24.38 -12.44
C THR A 338 15.57 -24.81 -11.12
N GLY A 339 15.29 -26.06 -10.69
CA GLY A 339 15.83 -26.67 -9.48
C GLY A 339 15.29 -26.09 -8.18
N PRO A 340 15.91 -26.36 -7.02
CA PRO A 340 15.39 -25.96 -5.69
C PRO A 340 15.10 -24.46 -5.59
N LEU A 341 13.96 -24.11 -4.96
CA LEU A 341 13.52 -22.74 -4.81
C LEU A 341 14.42 -21.95 -3.85
N THR A 342 14.60 -20.68 -4.19
CA THR A 342 15.06 -19.59 -3.33
C THR A 342 14.09 -18.44 -3.48
N ALA A 343 14.07 -17.50 -2.54
CA ALA A 343 13.21 -16.31 -2.63
C ALA A 343 13.43 -15.54 -3.95
N GLU A 344 14.68 -15.42 -4.43
CA GLU A 344 15.01 -14.82 -5.72
C GLU A 344 14.38 -15.58 -6.90
N LYS A 345 14.46 -16.91 -6.91
CA LYS A 345 13.84 -17.75 -7.95
C LYS A 345 12.32 -17.63 -7.95
N VAL A 346 11.68 -17.50 -6.79
CA VAL A 346 10.23 -17.24 -6.71
C VAL A 346 9.89 -15.90 -7.36
N CYS A 347 10.61 -14.85 -7.04
CA CYS A 347 10.44 -13.53 -7.69
C CYS A 347 10.67 -13.63 -9.22
N GLN A 348 11.68 -14.39 -9.66
CA GLN A 348 11.98 -14.62 -11.07
C GLN A 348 10.86 -15.39 -11.79
N ALA A 349 10.28 -16.43 -11.17
CA ALA A 349 9.15 -17.18 -11.73
C ALA A 349 7.92 -16.31 -11.92
N VAL A 350 7.57 -15.51 -10.89
CA VAL A 350 6.45 -14.56 -10.97
C VAL A 350 6.68 -13.54 -12.09
N ALA A 351 7.89 -12.98 -12.19
CA ALA A 351 8.23 -12.06 -13.28
C ALA A 351 8.18 -12.74 -14.66
N ALA A 352 8.60 -14.00 -14.77
CA ALA A 352 8.51 -14.77 -16.02
C ALA A 352 7.06 -15.01 -16.45
N ALA A 353 6.16 -15.27 -15.50
CA ALA A 353 4.74 -15.53 -15.76
C ALA A 353 3.87 -14.26 -15.80
N MET A 354 4.42 -13.06 -15.51
CA MET A 354 3.66 -11.82 -15.36
C MET A 354 2.71 -11.52 -16.52
N PRO A 355 1.38 -11.48 -16.29
CA PRO A 355 0.41 -11.11 -17.33
C PRO A 355 0.45 -9.60 -17.67
N GLU A 356 -0.14 -9.25 -18.81
CA GLU A 356 -0.40 -7.85 -19.15
C GLU A 356 -1.34 -7.21 -18.12
N ASN A 357 -1.08 -5.95 -17.77
CA ASN A 357 -1.90 -5.16 -16.84
C ASN A 357 -2.12 -5.78 -15.46
N ALA A 358 -1.24 -6.67 -15.01
CA ALA A 358 -1.34 -7.26 -13.69
C ALA A 358 -1.32 -6.21 -12.57
N ILE A 359 -1.92 -6.55 -11.44
CA ILE A 359 -1.81 -5.80 -10.19
C ILE A 359 -1.06 -6.69 -9.20
N VAL A 360 0.04 -6.18 -8.64
CA VAL A 360 0.83 -6.90 -7.65
C VAL A 360 0.62 -6.27 -6.27
N SER A 361 0.08 -7.04 -5.32
CA SER A 361 0.08 -6.66 -3.90
C SER A 361 1.34 -7.25 -3.26
N ASP A 362 2.30 -6.39 -2.88
CA ASP A 362 3.63 -6.80 -2.41
C ASP A 362 3.77 -6.66 -0.91
N GLU A 363 3.68 -7.77 -0.20
CA GLU A 363 4.01 -7.92 1.21
C GLU A 363 5.02 -9.05 1.47
N ALA A 364 5.80 -9.46 0.47
CA ALA A 364 6.80 -10.52 0.62
C ALA A 364 8.02 -10.12 1.47
N GLN A 365 8.14 -8.86 1.86
CA GLN A 365 9.17 -8.32 2.76
C GLN A 365 10.60 -8.70 2.31
N THR A 366 11.38 -9.35 3.20
CA THR A 366 12.76 -9.77 2.89
C THR A 366 12.84 -10.78 1.75
N SER A 367 11.81 -11.57 1.53
CA SER A 367 11.74 -12.54 0.44
C SER A 367 11.47 -11.88 -0.92
N GLY A 368 10.79 -10.72 -0.93
CA GLY A 368 10.46 -9.96 -2.14
C GLY A 368 11.53 -8.99 -2.64
N LEU A 369 12.69 -8.88 -1.98
CA LEU A 369 13.69 -7.84 -2.26
C LEU A 369 14.15 -7.76 -3.73
N THR A 370 14.20 -8.89 -4.43
CA THR A 370 14.66 -8.94 -5.83
C THR A 370 13.54 -8.73 -6.84
N PHE A 371 12.26 -8.75 -6.40
CA PHE A 371 11.12 -8.66 -7.32
C PHE A 371 11.17 -7.41 -8.21
N ALA A 372 11.47 -6.26 -7.62
CA ALA A 372 11.53 -5.00 -8.35
C ALA A 372 12.56 -5.01 -9.50
N SER A 373 13.69 -5.69 -9.34
CA SER A 373 14.72 -5.76 -10.37
C SER A 373 14.41 -6.79 -11.45
N VAL A 374 13.96 -8.00 -11.05
CA VAL A 374 13.65 -9.06 -12.02
C VAL A 374 12.39 -8.77 -12.84
N SER A 375 11.48 -7.93 -12.32
CA SER A 375 10.25 -7.51 -13.01
C SER A 375 10.37 -6.15 -13.73
N ALA A 376 11.57 -5.57 -13.84
CA ALA A 376 11.73 -4.24 -14.44
C ALA A 376 11.22 -4.15 -15.87
N GLY A 377 11.53 -5.14 -16.72
CA GLY A 377 11.18 -5.16 -18.14
C GLY A 377 9.97 -6.02 -18.50
N VAL A 378 9.24 -6.59 -17.54
CA VAL A 378 8.01 -7.33 -17.83
C VAL A 378 6.88 -6.37 -18.24
N PRO A 379 5.73 -6.85 -18.75
CA PRO A 379 4.62 -5.98 -19.13
C PRO A 379 4.28 -4.95 -18.06
N ALA A 380 3.78 -3.79 -18.50
CA ALA A 380 3.38 -2.73 -17.59
C ALA A 380 2.35 -3.23 -16.58
N HIS A 381 2.60 -2.97 -15.29
CA HIS A 381 1.83 -3.46 -14.17
C HIS A 381 1.82 -2.45 -13.02
N ASP A 382 0.84 -2.60 -12.12
CA ASP A 382 0.80 -1.85 -10.86
C ASP A 382 1.44 -2.65 -9.73
N VAL A 383 2.11 -1.95 -8.81
CA VAL A 383 2.58 -2.55 -7.55
C VAL A 383 2.03 -1.74 -6.38
N LEU A 384 1.34 -2.42 -5.47
CA LEU A 384 0.77 -1.89 -4.22
C LEU A 384 1.66 -2.37 -3.07
N THR A 385 2.20 -1.45 -2.28
CA THR A 385 3.16 -1.80 -1.22
C THR A 385 2.63 -1.59 0.20
N LEU A 386 3.36 -2.04 1.19
CA LEU A 386 3.04 -1.92 2.62
C LEU A 386 3.30 -0.50 3.16
N THR A 387 2.36 0.42 2.93
CA THR A 387 2.54 1.86 3.15
C THR A 387 2.81 2.28 4.58
N GLY A 388 2.19 1.64 5.55
CA GLY A 388 2.30 1.98 6.97
C GLY A 388 3.20 1.06 7.78
N GLY A 389 3.68 -0.03 7.19
CA GLY A 389 4.54 -1.01 7.86
C GLY A 389 3.80 -1.97 8.80
N ALA A 390 2.48 -1.87 8.96
CA ALA A 390 1.69 -2.83 9.71
C ALA A 390 1.39 -4.05 8.84
N ILE A 391 2.04 -5.19 9.13
CA ILE A 391 1.87 -6.43 8.36
C ILE A 391 0.46 -7.01 8.48
N GLY A 392 0.08 -7.81 7.47
CA GLY A 392 -1.29 -8.28 7.27
C GLY A 392 -2.10 -7.36 6.34
N GLN A 393 -1.43 -6.57 5.50
CA GLN A 393 -2.05 -5.71 4.49
C GLN A 393 -2.19 -6.43 3.14
N GLY A 394 -1.22 -7.29 2.77
CA GLY A 394 -1.07 -7.81 1.41
C GLY A 394 -2.28 -8.55 0.87
N LEU A 395 -2.81 -9.52 1.61
CA LEU A 395 -4.00 -10.28 1.24
C LEU A 395 -5.27 -9.41 1.14
N PRO A 396 -5.59 -8.57 2.14
CA PRO A 396 -6.75 -7.67 2.04
C PRO A 396 -6.64 -6.66 0.91
N VAL A 397 -5.46 -6.08 0.68
CA VAL A 397 -5.24 -5.15 -0.44
C VAL A 397 -5.46 -5.85 -1.78
N ALA A 398 -5.04 -7.11 -1.92
CA ALA A 398 -5.33 -7.92 -3.12
C ALA A 398 -6.84 -8.13 -3.32
N VAL A 399 -7.61 -8.41 -2.24
CA VAL A 399 -9.08 -8.46 -2.30
C VAL A 399 -9.65 -7.16 -2.86
N GLY A 400 -9.25 -6.03 -2.27
CA GLY A 400 -9.75 -4.72 -2.69
C GLY A 400 -9.39 -4.37 -4.13
N ALA A 401 -8.17 -4.70 -4.55
CA ALA A 401 -7.71 -4.48 -5.92
C ALA A 401 -8.50 -5.30 -6.94
N ALA A 402 -8.77 -6.58 -6.65
CA ALA A 402 -9.59 -7.45 -7.50
C ALA A 402 -11.05 -6.99 -7.57
N VAL A 403 -11.61 -6.50 -6.47
CA VAL A 403 -12.97 -5.91 -6.46
C VAL A 403 -13.03 -4.64 -7.31
N ALA A 404 -11.99 -3.80 -7.27
CA ALA A 404 -11.91 -2.56 -8.04
C ALA A 404 -11.65 -2.77 -9.54
N CYS A 405 -10.92 -3.82 -9.89
CA CYS A 405 -10.45 -4.10 -11.24
C CYS A 405 -10.73 -5.57 -11.62
N PRO A 406 -12.00 -5.97 -11.80
CA PRO A 406 -12.36 -7.37 -12.03
C PRO A 406 -11.80 -7.95 -13.34
N ASP A 407 -11.41 -7.11 -14.30
CA ASP A 407 -10.87 -7.52 -15.59
C ASP A 407 -9.33 -7.61 -15.59
N ARG A 408 -8.68 -7.46 -14.42
CA ARG A 408 -7.22 -7.47 -14.28
C ARG A 408 -6.78 -8.58 -13.32
N PRO A 409 -5.80 -9.41 -13.70
CA PRO A 409 -5.26 -10.42 -12.81
C PRO A 409 -4.53 -9.77 -11.62
N VAL A 410 -4.76 -10.29 -10.42
CA VAL A 410 -4.10 -9.82 -9.19
C VAL A 410 -3.15 -10.91 -8.69
N ILE A 411 -1.90 -10.53 -8.40
CA ILE A 411 -0.89 -11.42 -7.80
C ILE A 411 -0.54 -10.85 -6.43
N ALA A 412 -0.77 -11.63 -5.37
CA ALA A 412 -0.34 -11.27 -4.02
C ALA A 412 0.99 -11.98 -3.71
N LEU A 413 2.05 -11.21 -3.51
CA LEU A 413 3.33 -11.69 -2.99
C LEU A 413 3.29 -11.55 -1.47
N GLU A 414 3.23 -12.68 -0.77
CA GLU A 414 2.91 -12.69 0.66
C GLU A 414 3.95 -13.47 1.47
N ALA A 415 4.28 -12.99 2.68
CA ALA A 415 5.16 -13.70 3.60
C ALA A 415 4.34 -14.54 4.59
N ASP A 416 4.91 -15.69 5.04
CA ASP A 416 4.28 -16.60 5.98
C ASP A 416 3.81 -15.94 7.27
N GLY A 417 4.65 -15.13 7.89
CA GLY A 417 4.30 -14.41 9.11
C GLY A 417 3.26 -13.31 8.90
N SER A 418 3.30 -12.59 7.77
CA SER A 418 2.32 -11.54 7.44
C SER A 418 0.95 -12.10 7.13
N ALA A 419 0.89 -13.22 6.38
CA ALA A 419 -0.35 -13.90 6.01
C ALA A 419 -1.22 -14.24 7.23
N MET A 420 -0.60 -14.63 8.34
CA MET A 420 -1.31 -15.05 9.54
C MET A 420 -2.08 -13.95 10.26
N TYR A 421 -1.82 -12.68 9.94
CA TYR A 421 -2.58 -11.55 10.49
C TYR A 421 -3.98 -11.42 9.89
N THR A 422 -4.14 -11.77 8.60
CA THR A 422 -5.39 -11.54 7.83
C THR A 422 -5.72 -12.69 6.87
N LEU A 423 -5.35 -13.92 7.25
CA LEU A 423 -5.56 -15.11 6.43
C LEU A 423 -7.03 -15.31 6.02
N GLN A 424 -7.98 -14.76 6.80
CA GLN A 424 -9.41 -14.75 6.51
C GLN A 424 -9.76 -14.07 5.17
N ALA A 425 -8.84 -13.27 4.62
CA ALA A 425 -8.98 -12.69 3.28
C ALA A 425 -9.14 -13.76 2.19
N LEU A 426 -8.53 -14.95 2.36
CA LEU A 426 -8.69 -16.08 1.44
C LEU A 426 -10.15 -16.53 1.36
N TRP A 427 -10.86 -16.57 2.47
CA TRP A 427 -12.29 -16.88 2.48
C TRP A 427 -13.11 -15.84 1.69
N THR A 428 -12.79 -14.55 1.86
CA THR A 428 -13.44 -13.47 1.10
C THR A 428 -13.14 -13.60 -0.40
N MET A 429 -11.88 -13.94 -0.78
CA MET A 429 -11.51 -14.20 -2.18
C MET A 429 -12.36 -15.34 -2.77
N ALA A 430 -12.47 -16.46 -2.04
CA ALA A 430 -13.27 -17.61 -2.47
C ALA A 430 -14.76 -17.28 -2.58
N ARG A 431 -15.33 -16.60 -1.57
CA ARG A 431 -16.73 -16.18 -1.56
C ARG A 431 -17.10 -15.30 -2.74
N GLU A 432 -16.24 -14.34 -3.07
CA GLU A 432 -16.47 -13.36 -4.14
C GLU A 432 -15.99 -13.86 -5.51
N GLY A 433 -15.37 -15.04 -5.58
CA GLY A 433 -14.81 -15.60 -6.82
C GLY A 433 -13.74 -14.69 -7.45
N LEU A 434 -12.88 -14.06 -6.62
CA LEU A 434 -11.91 -13.08 -7.09
C LEU A 434 -10.71 -13.74 -7.78
N ASP A 435 -10.30 -13.21 -8.91
CA ASP A 435 -9.12 -13.67 -9.64
C ASP A 435 -7.83 -13.16 -8.98
N VAL A 436 -7.38 -13.88 -7.95
CA VAL A 436 -6.21 -13.56 -7.13
C VAL A 436 -5.30 -14.77 -7.00
N THR A 437 -4.09 -14.69 -7.54
CA THR A 437 -3.04 -15.68 -7.33
C THR A 437 -2.14 -15.27 -6.17
N VAL A 438 -2.24 -15.98 -5.04
CA VAL A 438 -1.39 -15.75 -3.86
C VAL A 438 -0.13 -16.61 -3.98
N VAL A 439 1.04 -15.96 -4.04
CA VAL A 439 2.36 -16.60 -3.97
C VAL A 439 2.92 -16.37 -2.57
N LEU A 440 2.85 -17.40 -1.74
CA LEU A 440 3.23 -17.32 -0.32
C LEU A 440 4.66 -17.83 -0.13
N PHE A 441 5.55 -16.96 0.36
CA PHE A 441 6.93 -17.28 0.71
C PHE A 441 6.98 -17.86 2.13
N ASN A 442 7.06 -19.16 2.25
CA ASN A 442 7.21 -19.85 3.53
C ASN A 442 8.69 -20.06 3.86
N ASN A 443 9.28 -19.10 4.57
CA ASN A 443 10.66 -19.17 5.05
C ASN A 443 10.75 -19.56 6.54
N ARG A 444 9.62 -19.76 7.21
CA ARG A 444 9.45 -20.15 8.61
C ARG A 444 10.12 -19.22 9.61
N SER A 445 10.17 -17.91 9.31
CA SER A 445 10.89 -16.95 10.14
C SER A 445 10.42 -15.52 9.91
N TYR A 446 10.37 -14.73 10.96
CA TYR A 446 10.32 -13.28 10.85
C TYR A 446 11.70 -12.74 10.40
N GLY A 447 12.04 -12.95 9.11
CA GLY A 447 13.35 -12.65 8.54
C GLY A 447 13.81 -11.22 8.76
N ILE A 448 12.92 -10.22 8.62
CA ILE A 448 13.25 -8.81 8.85
C ILE A 448 13.63 -8.56 10.32
N LEU A 449 12.95 -9.20 11.28
CA LEU A 449 13.22 -8.99 12.70
C LEU A 449 14.58 -9.57 13.11
N ASN A 450 15.02 -10.65 12.47
CA ASN A 450 16.38 -11.16 12.65
C ASN A 450 17.45 -10.15 12.20
N ILE A 451 17.18 -9.39 11.13
CA ILE A 451 18.03 -8.31 10.66
C ILE A 451 18.01 -7.14 11.66
N GLU A 452 16.82 -6.72 12.09
CA GLU A 452 16.64 -5.58 12.98
C GLU A 452 17.26 -5.84 14.37
N LEU A 453 17.18 -7.06 14.88
CA LEU A 453 17.83 -7.44 16.15
C LEU A 453 19.34 -7.12 16.15
N GLN A 454 20.03 -7.31 15.01
CA GLN A 454 21.44 -6.96 14.87
C GLN A 454 21.66 -5.44 14.70
N ARG A 455 20.73 -4.76 14.01
CA ARG A 455 20.87 -3.32 13.69
C ARG A 455 20.56 -2.42 14.89
N THR A 456 19.64 -2.83 15.75
CA THR A 456 19.26 -2.07 16.97
C THR A 456 20.34 -2.10 18.06
N GLY A 457 21.37 -2.94 17.91
CA GLY A 457 22.42 -3.07 18.93
C GLY A 457 21.98 -3.84 20.17
N ALA A 458 20.91 -4.63 20.09
CA ALA A 458 20.36 -5.42 21.20
C ALA A 458 21.29 -6.58 21.66
N GLY A 459 22.38 -6.81 20.92
CA GLY A 459 23.35 -7.86 21.25
C GLY A 459 23.00 -9.23 20.63
N GLU A 460 23.70 -10.27 21.07
CA GLU A 460 23.43 -11.64 20.59
C GLU A 460 22.16 -12.21 21.27
N ALA A 461 21.22 -12.66 20.44
CA ALA A 461 19.99 -13.29 20.90
C ALA A 461 20.28 -14.66 21.55
N GLY A 462 19.81 -14.86 22.75
CA GLY A 462 19.73 -16.17 23.40
C GLY A 462 18.60 -17.05 22.82
N PRO A 463 18.44 -18.30 23.30
CA PRO A 463 17.42 -19.21 22.78
C PRO A 463 15.99 -18.66 22.84
N VAL A 464 15.63 -18.00 23.93
CA VAL A 464 14.28 -17.44 24.15
C VAL A 464 14.01 -16.31 23.15
N ALA A 465 14.95 -15.38 22.96
CA ALA A 465 14.79 -14.30 21.98
C ALA A 465 14.69 -14.86 20.55
N LYS A 466 15.48 -15.86 20.18
CA LYS A 466 15.40 -16.52 18.87
C LYS A 466 14.05 -17.20 18.64
N SER A 467 13.48 -17.86 19.67
CA SER A 467 12.18 -18.52 19.52
C SER A 467 11.03 -17.57 19.26
N GLN A 468 11.15 -16.26 19.59
CA GLN A 468 10.14 -15.26 19.26
C GLN A 468 10.15 -14.85 17.77
N LEU A 469 11.16 -15.23 17.02
CA LEU A 469 11.36 -14.91 15.61
C LEU A 469 11.29 -16.16 14.70
N ASP A 470 11.10 -17.33 15.31
CA ASP A 470 11.05 -18.62 14.63
C ASP A 470 9.59 -19.07 14.45
N LEU A 471 9.19 -19.32 13.23
CA LEU A 471 7.86 -19.79 12.83
C LEU A 471 7.87 -21.28 12.42
N SER A 472 8.94 -22.03 12.74
CA SER A 472 9.09 -23.43 12.32
C SER A 472 8.41 -24.45 13.24
N THR A 473 8.02 -24.05 14.46
CA THR A 473 7.50 -24.99 15.46
C THR A 473 6.26 -24.44 16.21
N PRO A 474 5.05 -24.99 15.95
CA PRO A 474 4.76 -25.99 14.92
C PRO A 474 4.85 -25.41 13.52
N GLN A 475 5.15 -26.25 12.53
CA GLN A 475 5.12 -25.82 11.14
C GLN A 475 3.68 -25.57 10.68
N MET A 476 3.41 -24.40 10.12
CA MET A 476 2.13 -24.06 9.51
C MET A 476 1.95 -24.79 8.17
N ASP A 477 0.76 -25.30 7.92
CA ASP A 477 0.38 -25.90 6.63
C ASP A 477 -0.56 -24.95 5.89
N PHE A 478 -0.01 -24.07 5.10
CA PHE A 478 -0.77 -23.06 4.37
C PHE A 478 -1.67 -23.66 3.29
N VAL A 479 -1.33 -24.83 2.76
CA VAL A 479 -2.20 -25.55 1.81
C VAL A 479 -3.49 -25.97 2.50
N GLN A 480 -3.40 -26.62 3.68
CA GLN A 480 -4.59 -27.02 4.42
C GLN A 480 -5.41 -25.81 4.91
N LEU A 481 -4.75 -24.74 5.34
CA LEU A 481 -5.43 -23.50 5.74
C LEU A 481 -6.20 -22.88 4.57
N ALA A 482 -5.61 -22.80 3.38
CA ALA A 482 -6.26 -22.25 2.20
C ALA A 482 -7.43 -23.13 1.74
N LEU A 483 -7.25 -24.46 1.69
CA LEU A 483 -8.32 -25.40 1.35
C LEU A 483 -9.49 -25.29 2.33
N GLY A 484 -9.20 -25.17 3.64
CA GLY A 484 -10.23 -24.96 4.67
C GLY A 484 -11.00 -23.65 4.54
N LEU A 485 -10.43 -22.65 3.85
CA LEU A 485 -11.05 -21.38 3.53
C LEU A 485 -11.67 -21.33 2.11
N GLY A 486 -11.66 -22.47 1.40
CA GLY A 486 -12.29 -22.61 0.09
C GLY A 486 -11.40 -22.18 -1.09
N VAL A 487 -10.09 -21.97 -0.88
CA VAL A 487 -9.14 -21.59 -1.92
C VAL A 487 -8.32 -22.81 -2.36
N PRO A 488 -8.32 -23.19 -3.65
CA PRO A 488 -7.41 -24.20 -4.19
C PRO A 488 -5.96 -23.84 -3.90
N ALA A 489 -5.18 -24.80 -3.41
CA ALA A 489 -3.82 -24.53 -2.98
C ALA A 489 -2.85 -25.67 -3.32
N ARG A 490 -1.60 -25.28 -3.59
CA ARG A 490 -0.52 -26.20 -3.93
C ARG A 490 0.78 -25.78 -3.25
N ARG A 491 1.54 -26.75 -2.72
CA ARG A 491 2.91 -26.52 -2.21
C ARG A 491 3.92 -26.91 -3.26
N VAL A 492 4.94 -26.07 -3.47
CA VAL A 492 6.01 -26.27 -4.45
C VAL A 492 7.38 -26.04 -3.82
N ALA A 493 8.41 -26.73 -4.33
CA ALA A 493 9.78 -26.64 -3.84
C ALA A 493 10.83 -26.49 -4.96
N THR A 494 10.42 -26.59 -6.22
CA THR A 494 11.30 -26.43 -7.39
C THR A 494 10.80 -25.31 -8.30
N GLY A 495 11.70 -24.78 -9.15
CA GLY A 495 11.37 -23.74 -10.12
C GLY A 495 10.38 -24.23 -11.18
N GLU A 496 10.53 -25.48 -11.59
CA GLU A 496 9.66 -26.14 -12.55
C GLU A 496 8.23 -26.27 -12.00
N ASP A 497 8.07 -26.83 -10.80
CA ASP A 497 6.76 -26.97 -10.15
C ASP A 497 6.08 -25.63 -9.93
N LEU A 498 6.87 -24.58 -9.61
CA LEU A 498 6.33 -23.23 -9.42
C LEU A 498 5.86 -22.63 -10.76
N THR A 499 6.60 -22.84 -11.83
CA THR A 499 6.20 -22.37 -13.17
C THR A 499 4.87 -22.99 -13.58
N ASP A 500 4.74 -24.32 -13.47
CA ASP A 500 3.49 -25.03 -13.76
C ASP A 500 2.33 -24.56 -12.88
N ALA A 501 2.60 -24.31 -11.58
CA ALA A 501 1.57 -23.84 -10.66
C ALA A 501 1.10 -22.42 -10.99
N LEU A 502 2.01 -21.51 -11.39
CA LEU A 502 1.68 -20.14 -11.81
C LEU A 502 0.89 -20.14 -13.12
N GLU A 503 1.31 -20.93 -14.13
CA GLU A 503 0.60 -21.05 -15.41
C GLU A 503 -0.83 -21.54 -15.19
N HIS A 504 -1.02 -22.56 -14.35
CA HIS A 504 -2.34 -23.07 -13.99
C HIS A 504 -3.18 -22.00 -13.26
N ALA A 505 -2.66 -21.40 -12.20
CA ALA A 505 -3.39 -20.42 -11.38
C ALA A 505 -3.78 -19.15 -12.16
N LEU A 506 -2.94 -18.70 -13.11
CA LEU A 506 -3.23 -17.54 -13.95
C LEU A 506 -4.14 -17.85 -15.15
N ALA A 507 -4.35 -19.11 -15.47
CA ALA A 507 -5.26 -19.54 -16.53
C ALA A 507 -6.66 -19.87 -16.04
N GLU A 508 -6.83 -20.21 -14.77
CA GLU A 508 -8.11 -20.57 -14.17
C GLU A 508 -8.69 -19.40 -13.38
N PRO A 509 -9.96 -18.97 -13.68
CA PRO A 509 -10.63 -17.93 -12.89
C PRO A 509 -10.80 -18.32 -11.42
N GLY A 510 -10.68 -17.34 -10.55
CA GLY A 510 -10.85 -17.50 -9.12
C GLY A 510 -9.55 -17.48 -8.32
N PRO A 511 -9.65 -17.59 -6.98
CA PRO A 511 -8.47 -17.48 -6.14
C PRO A 511 -7.66 -18.77 -6.08
N HIS A 512 -6.33 -18.62 -6.07
CA HIS A 512 -5.38 -19.73 -5.92
C HIS A 512 -4.29 -19.36 -4.90
N LEU A 513 -3.80 -20.33 -4.14
CA LEU A 513 -2.64 -20.16 -3.27
C LEU A 513 -1.51 -21.13 -3.66
N ILE A 514 -0.33 -20.57 -3.90
CA ILE A 514 0.90 -21.32 -4.16
C ILE A 514 1.85 -21.11 -2.99
N GLU A 515 1.99 -22.13 -2.14
CA GLU A 515 2.96 -22.10 -1.04
C GLU A 515 4.35 -22.46 -1.58
N THR A 516 5.27 -21.52 -1.56
CA THR A 516 6.67 -21.70 -1.95
C THR A 516 7.54 -21.90 -0.71
N VAL A 517 8.11 -23.12 -0.56
CA VAL A 517 9.02 -23.40 0.55
C VAL A 517 10.42 -22.92 0.19
N VAL A 518 10.88 -21.90 0.88
CA VAL A 518 12.17 -21.25 0.62
C VAL A 518 13.04 -21.25 1.87
N PRO A 519 14.38 -21.30 1.72
CA PRO A 519 15.28 -21.09 2.86
C PRO A 519 15.18 -19.64 3.34
N SER A 520 15.35 -19.43 4.66
CA SER A 520 15.51 -18.07 5.17
C SER A 520 16.74 -17.41 4.55
N THR A 521 16.55 -16.26 3.91
CA THR A 521 17.60 -15.58 3.12
C THR A 521 18.74 -15.01 3.99
N VAL A 522 18.47 -14.78 5.26
CA VAL A 522 19.39 -14.11 6.16
C VAL A 522 19.60 -14.95 7.42
N THR A 523 20.58 -15.85 7.38
CA THR A 523 20.92 -16.75 8.51
C THR A 523 22.43 -16.81 8.73
N GLY A 524 22.85 -17.25 9.92
CA GLY A 524 24.22 -17.59 10.25
C GLY A 524 25.21 -16.44 10.10
N ALA A 525 26.32 -16.69 9.40
CA ALA A 525 27.41 -15.73 9.22
C ALA A 525 26.99 -14.48 8.42
N ARG A 526 26.06 -14.62 7.46
CA ARG A 526 25.53 -13.50 6.67
C ARG A 526 24.85 -12.47 7.57
N LEU A 527 24.04 -12.93 8.54
CA LEU A 527 23.35 -12.06 9.49
C LEU A 527 24.34 -11.28 10.35
N LYS A 528 25.43 -11.93 10.82
CA LYS A 528 26.47 -11.29 11.65
C LYS A 528 27.29 -10.26 10.89
N VAL A 529 27.60 -10.49 9.62
CA VAL A 529 28.44 -9.62 8.79
C VAL A 529 27.68 -8.44 8.18
N MET A 530 26.36 -8.59 7.96
CA MET A 530 25.57 -7.61 7.25
C MET A 530 25.61 -6.19 7.86
N PRO A 531 25.48 -5.96 9.18
CA PRO A 531 25.56 -4.61 9.74
C PRO A 531 26.92 -3.94 9.48
N TYR A 532 28.00 -4.71 9.54
CA TYR A 532 29.35 -4.21 9.24
C TYR A 532 29.50 -3.85 7.75
N ALA A 533 28.99 -4.70 6.86
CA ALA A 533 28.99 -4.44 5.43
C ALA A 533 28.15 -3.20 5.08
N LEU A 534 26.96 -3.06 5.65
CA LEU A 534 26.10 -1.89 5.46
C LEU A 534 26.78 -0.61 5.97
N ASN A 535 27.38 -0.63 7.15
CA ASN A 535 28.11 0.52 7.69
C ASN A 535 29.37 0.88 6.87
N ALA A 536 30.05 -0.12 6.28
CA ALA A 536 31.18 0.11 5.41
C ALA A 536 30.80 0.82 4.10
N LEU A 537 29.57 0.58 3.57
CA LEU A 537 29.09 1.22 2.34
C LEU A 537 29.11 2.76 2.43
N ALA A 538 28.85 3.31 3.61
CA ALA A 538 28.89 4.76 3.83
C ALA A 538 30.30 5.35 3.58
N LYS A 539 31.36 4.57 3.75
CA LYS A 539 32.76 4.99 3.66
C LYS A 539 33.42 4.70 2.30
N LEU A 540 32.76 3.88 1.46
CA LEU A 540 33.29 3.52 0.14
C LEU A 540 33.13 4.63 -0.88
N PRO A 541 34.01 4.72 -1.92
CA PRO A 541 33.78 5.56 -3.08
C PRO A 541 32.41 5.27 -3.70
N LEU A 542 31.70 6.31 -4.16
CA LEU A 542 30.31 6.20 -4.62
C LEU A 542 30.09 5.14 -5.73
N PRO A 543 30.96 5.01 -6.75
CA PRO A 543 30.79 3.95 -7.76
C PRO A 543 30.85 2.54 -7.18
N VAL A 544 31.75 2.31 -6.22
CA VAL A 544 31.90 1.01 -5.55
C VAL A 544 30.70 0.73 -4.64
N ALA A 545 30.26 1.73 -3.86
CA ALA A 545 29.09 1.62 -3.00
C ALA A 545 27.81 1.29 -3.80
N ARG A 546 27.61 1.94 -4.95
CA ARG A 546 26.48 1.67 -5.87
C ARG A 546 26.54 0.27 -6.47
N ALA A 547 27.71 -0.21 -6.87
CA ALA A 547 27.88 -1.56 -7.41
C ALA A 547 27.55 -2.63 -6.35
N ILE A 548 27.96 -2.42 -5.10
CA ILE A 548 27.65 -3.33 -3.98
C ILE A 548 26.17 -3.25 -3.63
N LYS A 549 25.58 -2.04 -3.58
CA LYS A 549 24.13 -1.85 -3.37
C LYS A 549 23.32 -2.64 -4.38
N GLY A 550 23.67 -2.56 -5.67
CA GLY A 550 22.98 -3.31 -6.73
C GLY A 550 23.04 -4.84 -6.57
N LYS A 551 23.99 -5.37 -5.78
CA LYS A 551 24.05 -6.81 -5.44
C LYS A 551 23.30 -7.18 -4.15
N LEU A 552 23.12 -6.23 -3.23
CA LEU A 552 22.46 -6.45 -1.93
C LEU A 552 20.95 -6.16 -1.98
N ALA A 553 20.57 -5.16 -2.73
CA ALA A 553 19.19 -4.77 -2.98
C ALA A 553 19.13 -4.18 -4.40
N PRO A 554 19.02 -5.05 -5.40
CA PRO A 554 19.01 -4.65 -6.82
C PRO A 554 17.78 -3.81 -7.19
#